data_cf5de9a3cba3a1cf2a67c7beda40f302
#
_entry.id   cf5de9a3cba3a1cf2a67c7beda40f302
#
_cell.length_a   1.000
_cell.length_b   1.000
_cell.length_c   1.000
_cell.angle_alpha   90.00
_cell.angle_beta   90.00
_cell.angle_gamma   90.00
#
_symmetry.space_group_name_H-M   'P 1'
#
loop_
_entity.id
_entity.type
_entity.pdbx_description
1 polymer ?
#
loop_
_entity_poly.entity_id
_entity_poly.type
_entity_poly.pdbx_seq_one_letter_code
_entity_poly.pdbx_strand_id
1 'polypeptide(L)'
;PQTDGRYIGYCPEGWSYYKLSCFKYFPEPRSWDEAESRCQEVKKGAHLAWVEDAHEAATLRRTISYYQRVQPVWIGLQKSKESQAWQWTSGKDYSATREMPGNGARGGSCAALTHHSGFSVWSSADCSRQHHYICKFYP
;
A
#
# COMPACT_ATOMS: atom_id res chain seq x y z
N PRO A 1 24.99 -5.20 -1.22
CA PRO A 1 24.96 -5.54 -0.94
C PRO A 1 24.74 -5.79 -0.23
N GLN A 2 24.66 -5.73 -0.39
CA GLN A 2 24.63 -5.93 0.07
C GLN A 2 24.79 -6.45 0.74
N THR A 3 25.04 -6.54 0.92
CA THR A 3 25.31 -7.12 1.42
C THR A 3 25.44 -7.73 2.25
N ASP A 4 25.79 -7.59 2.53
CA ASP A 4 26.04 -8.27 3.34
C ASP A 4 25.52 -9.04 3.87
N GLY A 5 25.09 -9.47 3.81
CA GLY A 5 24.72 -10.34 3.95
C GLY A 5 24.00 -10.67 4.83
N ARG A 6 24.14 -10.44 5.12
CA ARG A 6 23.53 -10.51 5.92
C ARG A 6 22.52 -9.96 5.90
N TYR A 7 22.35 -9.84 5.47
CA TYR A 7 21.61 -9.33 5.37
C TYR A 7 20.95 -8.90 4.82
N ILE A 8 21.34 -8.49 5.00
CA ILE A 8 20.46 -7.99 4.57
C ILE A 8 20.26 -7.42 3.36
N GLY A 9 20.45 -7.50 2.43
CA GLY A 9 20.33 -7.02 1.11
C GLY A 9 19.15 -7.54 0.35
N TYR A 10 18.09 -7.77 1.03
CA TYR A 10 16.89 -8.27 0.37
C TYR A 10 16.18 -7.17 -0.39
N CYS A 11 16.30 -5.92 0.06
CA CYS A 11 15.61 -4.83 -0.58
C CYS A 11 16.59 -3.90 -1.26
N PRO A 12 16.25 -3.38 -2.45
CA PRO A 12 17.09 -2.40 -3.12
C PRO A 12 17.21 -1.13 -2.29
N GLU A 13 18.17 -0.31 -2.65
CA GLU A 13 18.36 0.95 -1.95
C GLU A 13 17.10 1.79 -2.03
N GLY A 14 16.71 2.37 -0.91
CA GLY A 14 15.51 3.19 -0.83
C GLY A 14 14.27 2.43 -0.42
N TRP A 15 14.35 1.11 -0.37
CA TRP A 15 13.22 0.28 0.04
C TRP A 15 13.43 -0.23 1.46
N SER A 16 12.35 -0.28 2.21
CA SER A 16 12.37 -0.77 3.59
C SER A 16 12.00 -2.25 3.62
N TYR A 17 12.69 -3.01 4.47
CA TYR A 17 12.45 -4.45 4.58
C TYR A 17 11.56 -4.76 5.78
N TYR A 18 10.59 -5.65 5.56
CA TYR A 18 9.78 -6.17 6.64
C TYR A 18 9.24 -7.54 6.25
N LYS A 19 9.58 -8.57 7.00
CA LYS A 19 9.02 -9.92 6.83
C LYS A 19 8.95 -10.37 5.38
N LEU A 20 10.08 -10.50 4.74
CA LEU A 20 10.16 -10.99 3.36
C LEU A 20 9.56 -10.03 2.33
N SER A 21 9.25 -8.83 2.72
CA SER A 21 8.68 -7.84 1.80
C SER A 21 9.52 -6.59 1.78
N CYS A 22 9.45 -5.88 0.65
CA CYS A 22 10.11 -4.58 0.51
C CYS A 22 9.05 -3.54 0.24
N PHE A 23 9.14 -2.40 0.93
CA PHE A 23 8.18 -1.30 0.81
C PHE A 23 8.88 -0.02 0.44
N LYS A 24 8.22 0.81 -0.36
CA LYS A 24 8.74 2.15 -0.63
C LYS A 24 7.60 3.13 -0.76
N TYR A 25 7.73 4.26 -0.06
CA TYR A 25 6.79 5.36 -0.12
C TYR A 25 7.18 6.30 -1.25
N PHE A 26 6.18 6.71 -2.05
CA PHE A 26 6.39 7.61 -3.18
C PHE A 26 5.60 8.89 -2.97
N PRO A 27 6.29 10.01 -2.76
CA PRO A 27 5.61 11.30 -2.57
C PRO A 27 5.26 11.92 -3.93
N GLU A 28 4.52 11.18 -4.74
CA GLU A 28 4.10 11.62 -6.07
C GLU A 28 2.59 11.52 -6.14
N PRO A 29 1.89 12.63 -6.44
CA PRO A 29 0.43 12.55 -6.57
C PRO A 29 0.06 11.85 -7.87
N ARG A 30 -0.66 10.74 -7.75
CA ARG A 30 -1.12 9.97 -8.89
C ARG A 30 -2.47 9.35 -8.60
N SER A 31 -3.23 9.03 -9.65
CA SER A 31 -4.46 8.27 -9.48
C SER A 31 -4.10 6.85 -9.06
N TRP A 32 -5.09 6.10 -8.59
CA TRP A 32 -4.83 4.74 -8.13
C TRP A 32 -4.23 3.87 -9.25
N ASP A 33 -4.81 3.93 -10.45
CA ASP A 33 -4.32 3.14 -11.57
C ASP A 33 -2.92 3.55 -12.00
N GLU A 34 -2.65 4.85 -12.00
CA GLU A 34 -1.32 5.35 -12.32
C GLU A 34 -0.30 4.91 -11.30
N ALA A 35 -0.70 4.94 -10.02
CA ALA A 35 0.19 4.52 -8.94
C ALA A 35 0.50 3.04 -9.05
N GLU A 36 -0.51 2.23 -9.34
CA GLU A 36 -0.30 0.79 -9.50
C GLU A 36 0.63 0.49 -10.67
N SER A 37 0.43 1.19 -11.79
CA SER A 37 1.32 1.04 -12.94
C SER A 37 2.74 1.48 -12.59
N ARG A 38 2.87 2.55 -11.83
CA ARG A 38 4.18 3.06 -11.45
C ARG A 38 4.93 2.07 -10.56
N CYS A 39 4.21 1.42 -9.65
CA CYS A 39 4.83 0.39 -8.82
C CYS A 39 5.44 -0.71 -9.68
N GLN A 40 4.69 -1.14 -10.71
CA GLN A 40 5.16 -2.19 -11.59
C GLN A 40 6.35 -1.75 -12.43
N GLU A 41 6.42 -0.46 -12.77
CA GLU A 41 7.54 0.08 -13.54
C GLU A 41 8.83 0.16 -12.73
N VAL A 42 8.72 0.57 -11.46
CA VAL A 42 9.92 0.77 -10.67
C VAL A 42 10.56 -0.53 -10.21
N LYS A 43 9.76 -1.60 -10.16
CA LYS A 43 10.29 -2.91 -9.78
C LYS A 43 9.34 -3.99 -10.28
N LYS A 44 9.88 -4.94 -11.03
CA LYS A 44 9.10 -6.06 -11.52
C LYS A 44 8.50 -6.83 -10.34
N GLY A 45 7.21 -7.06 -10.41
CA GLY A 45 6.50 -7.76 -9.35
C GLY A 45 5.99 -6.88 -8.23
N ALA A 46 6.26 -5.57 -8.31
CA ALA A 46 5.76 -4.65 -7.30
C ALA A 46 4.36 -4.18 -7.65
N HIS A 47 3.57 -3.94 -6.61
CA HIS A 47 2.21 -3.44 -6.72
C HIS A 47 1.97 -2.46 -5.58
N LEU A 48 0.88 -1.72 -5.66
CA LEU A 48 0.46 -0.95 -4.48
C LEU A 48 0.36 -1.92 -3.31
N ALA A 49 0.79 -1.47 -2.15
CA ALA A 49 0.99 -2.35 -1.01
C ALA A 49 -0.31 -3.03 -0.56
N TRP A 50 -0.28 -4.36 -0.51
CA TRP A 50 -1.32 -5.16 0.10
C TRP A 50 -0.86 -5.48 1.52
N VAL A 51 -1.83 -5.69 2.41
CA VAL A 51 -1.54 -5.88 3.83
C VAL A 51 -1.98 -7.27 4.23
N GLU A 52 -1.09 -8.03 4.86
CA GLU A 52 -1.38 -9.42 5.21
C GLU A 52 -1.64 -9.61 6.69
N ASP A 53 -1.17 -8.71 7.54
CA ASP A 53 -1.43 -8.84 8.98
C ASP A 53 -1.31 -7.47 9.65
N ALA A 54 -1.68 -7.44 10.94
CA ALA A 54 -1.72 -6.20 11.70
C ALA A 54 -0.32 -5.61 11.92
N HIS A 55 0.69 -6.45 12.00
CA HIS A 55 2.06 -5.96 12.17
C HIS A 55 2.53 -5.25 10.91
N GLU A 56 2.16 -5.79 9.75
CA GLU A 56 2.50 -5.15 8.49
C GLU A 56 1.77 -3.81 8.35
N ALA A 57 0.51 -3.76 8.77
CA ALA A 57 -0.24 -2.51 8.77
C ALA A 57 0.46 -1.46 9.61
N ALA A 58 0.95 -1.86 10.77
CA ALA A 58 1.67 -0.93 11.65
C ALA A 58 2.97 -0.45 11.01
N THR A 59 3.65 -1.34 10.27
CA THR A 59 4.88 -0.97 9.57
C THR A 59 4.60 0.06 8.49
N LEU A 60 3.52 -0.15 7.72
CA LEU A 60 3.13 0.82 6.70
C LEU A 60 2.83 2.18 7.32
N ARG A 61 2.08 2.18 8.42
CA ARG A 61 1.73 3.42 9.10
C ARG A 61 2.98 4.17 9.55
N ARG A 62 3.95 3.46 10.11
CA ARG A 62 5.21 4.09 10.56
C ARG A 62 5.98 4.66 9.37
N THR A 63 6.04 3.91 8.29
CA THR A 63 6.75 4.35 7.09
C THR A 63 6.13 5.62 6.54
N ILE A 64 4.81 5.65 6.42
CA ILE A 64 4.11 6.83 5.91
C ILE A 64 4.30 8.02 6.83
N SER A 65 4.17 7.80 8.13
CA SER A 65 4.28 8.88 9.11
C SER A 65 5.67 9.48 9.15
N TYR A 66 6.68 8.72 8.78
CA TYR A 66 8.04 9.21 8.72
C TYR A 66 8.17 10.28 7.62
N TYR A 67 7.47 10.10 6.50
CA TYR A 67 7.60 10.99 5.35
C TYR A 67 6.59 12.13 5.34
N GLN A 68 5.38 11.90 5.85
CA GLN A 68 4.37 12.95 5.85
C GLN A 68 3.25 12.61 6.83
N ARG A 69 2.43 13.60 7.16
CA ARG A 69 1.39 13.40 8.17
C ARG A 69 0.02 13.94 7.78
N VAL A 70 -0.14 14.38 6.54
CA VAL A 70 -1.33 15.15 6.18
C VAL A 70 -2.16 14.54 5.07
N GLN A 71 -1.52 14.00 4.06
CA GLN A 71 -2.24 13.60 2.86
C GLN A 71 -2.57 12.12 2.84
N PRO A 72 -3.69 11.75 2.22
CA PRO A 72 -4.02 10.32 2.07
C PRO A 72 -2.98 9.62 1.21
N VAL A 73 -2.86 8.30 1.41
CA VAL A 73 -1.88 7.47 0.71
C VAL A 73 -2.59 6.25 0.13
N TRP A 74 -2.49 6.07 -1.18
CA TRP A 74 -3.07 4.90 -1.85
C TRP A 74 -2.43 3.62 -1.36
N ILE A 75 -3.26 2.61 -1.09
CA ILE A 75 -2.80 1.25 -0.79
C ILE A 75 -3.41 0.32 -1.82
N GLY A 76 -2.97 -0.93 -1.83
CA GLY A 76 -3.34 -1.89 -2.85
C GLY A 76 -4.68 -2.56 -2.62
N LEU A 77 -5.70 -1.79 -2.30
CA LEU A 77 -7.04 -2.31 -2.06
C LEU A 77 -8.02 -1.59 -2.98
N GLN A 78 -8.75 -2.35 -3.76
CA GLN A 78 -9.67 -1.82 -4.75
C GLN A 78 -10.92 -2.67 -4.83
N LYS A 79 -12.05 -2.04 -5.09
CA LYS A 79 -13.31 -2.73 -5.23
C LYS A 79 -13.44 -3.31 -6.63
N SER A 80 -13.72 -4.59 -6.71
CA SER A 80 -13.91 -5.27 -7.99
C SER A 80 -15.19 -4.78 -8.66
N LYS A 81 -15.10 -4.46 -9.95
CA LYS A 81 -16.28 -4.02 -10.69
C LYS A 81 -17.28 -5.14 -10.87
N GLU A 82 -16.80 -6.36 -10.94
CA GLU A 82 -17.65 -7.51 -11.18
C GLU A 82 -18.36 -7.99 -9.93
N SER A 83 -17.59 -8.22 -8.85
CA SER A 83 -18.14 -8.79 -7.64
C SER A 83 -18.54 -7.76 -6.61
N GLN A 84 -18.11 -6.50 -6.79
CA GLN A 84 -18.32 -5.42 -5.83
C GLN A 84 -17.65 -5.70 -4.49
N ALA A 85 -16.72 -6.65 -4.47
CA ALA A 85 -15.97 -6.99 -3.26
C ALA A 85 -14.63 -6.28 -3.28
N TRP A 86 -14.14 -5.91 -2.11
CA TRP A 86 -12.83 -5.28 -1.98
C TRP A 86 -11.76 -6.36 -2.03
N GLN A 87 -10.76 -6.13 -2.87
CA GLN A 87 -9.68 -7.09 -3.09
C GLN A 87 -8.32 -6.41 -3.05
N TRP A 88 -7.36 -7.11 -2.46
CA TRP A 88 -5.98 -6.67 -2.45
C TRP A 88 -5.33 -6.92 -3.81
N THR A 89 -4.28 -6.15 -4.11
CA THR A 89 -3.51 -6.37 -5.35
C THR A 89 -2.88 -7.75 -5.40
N SER A 90 -2.81 -8.43 -4.26
CA SER A 90 -2.34 -9.82 -4.21
C SER A 90 -3.37 -10.81 -4.73
N GLY A 91 -4.60 -10.35 -4.93
CA GLY A 91 -5.68 -11.23 -5.37
C GLY A 91 -6.55 -11.76 -4.25
N LYS A 92 -6.17 -11.53 -3.00
CA LYS A 92 -6.95 -12.00 -1.87
C LYS A 92 -8.09 -11.03 -1.55
N ASP A 93 -9.20 -11.57 -1.09
CA ASP A 93 -10.34 -10.76 -0.68
C ASP A 93 -10.04 -10.08 0.64
N TYR A 94 -10.44 -8.83 0.75
CA TYR A 94 -10.27 -8.08 1.99
C TYR A 94 -11.02 -8.75 3.15
N SER A 95 -12.21 -9.27 2.87
CA SER A 95 -13.03 -9.88 3.90
C SER A 95 -12.36 -11.07 4.57
N ALA A 96 -11.37 -11.66 3.92
CA ALA A 96 -10.67 -12.82 4.47
C ALA A 96 -9.57 -12.45 5.44
N THR A 97 -9.08 -11.21 5.39
CA THR A 97 -7.94 -10.82 6.22
C THR A 97 -8.32 -10.08 7.48
N ARG A 98 -9.17 -9.08 7.37
CA ARG A 98 -9.63 -8.28 8.51
C ARG A 98 -8.51 -7.70 9.38
N GLU A 99 -7.31 -7.61 8.81
CA GLU A 99 -6.17 -7.17 9.59
C GLU A 99 -6.00 -5.66 9.60
N MET A 100 -6.72 -4.98 8.73
CA MET A 100 -6.66 -3.53 8.68
C MET A 100 -8.07 -2.97 8.67
N PRO A 101 -8.49 -2.33 9.77
CA PRO A 101 -9.85 -1.80 9.83
C PRO A 101 -10.07 -0.67 8.84
N GLY A 102 -11.29 -0.58 8.35
CA GLY A 102 -11.66 0.44 7.42
C GLY A 102 -13.14 0.72 7.49
N ASN A 103 -13.54 1.87 6.97
CA ASN A 103 -14.94 2.24 7.00
C ASN A 103 -15.69 1.86 5.73
N GLY A 104 -15.02 1.25 4.80
CA GLY A 104 -15.68 0.71 3.63
C GLY A 104 -15.97 1.73 2.55
N ALA A 105 -16.96 1.41 1.75
CA ALA A 105 -17.18 2.06 0.48
C ALA A 105 -18.08 3.26 0.61
N ARG A 106 -17.53 4.41 0.86
CA ARG A 106 -18.35 5.59 0.95
C ARG A 106 -18.15 6.58 -0.19
N GLY A 107 -17.03 6.61 -0.83
CA GLY A 107 -16.78 7.64 -1.81
C GLY A 107 -16.15 7.16 -3.09
N GLY A 108 -15.94 5.88 -3.25
CA GLY A 108 -15.32 5.39 -4.46
C GLY A 108 -14.93 3.95 -4.37
N SER A 109 -14.11 3.51 -5.33
CA SER A 109 -13.76 2.11 -5.46
C SER A 109 -12.30 1.81 -5.14
N CYS A 110 -11.56 2.78 -4.64
CA CYS A 110 -10.15 2.62 -4.31
C CYS A 110 -9.91 3.03 -2.87
N ALA A 111 -8.93 2.42 -2.22
CA ALA A 111 -8.70 2.65 -0.80
C ALA A 111 -7.42 3.42 -0.53
N ALA A 112 -7.50 4.35 0.41
CA ALA A 112 -6.36 5.13 0.85
C ALA A 112 -6.34 5.16 2.37
N LEU A 113 -5.13 5.18 2.92
CA LEU A 113 -4.96 5.41 4.35
C LEU A 113 -5.07 6.91 4.61
N THR A 114 -5.79 7.29 5.64
CA THR A 114 -6.06 8.70 5.90
C THR A 114 -5.32 9.18 7.15
N HIS A 115 -4.94 10.44 7.13
CA HIS A 115 -4.19 11.02 8.23
C HIS A 115 -5.06 11.21 9.49
N HIS A 116 -6.37 11.27 9.34
CA HIS A 116 -7.27 11.42 10.48
C HIS A 116 -7.15 10.28 11.46
N SER A 117 -6.82 9.10 10.96
CA SER A 117 -6.69 7.91 11.79
C SER A 117 -5.23 7.59 12.10
N GLY A 118 -4.30 8.49 11.76
CA GLY A 118 -2.88 8.19 11.88
C GLY A 118 -2.44 7.12 10.91
N PHE A 119 -3.16 7.00 9.79
CA PHE A 119 -2.91 6.02 8.73
C PHE A 119 -3.14 4.58 9.20
N SER A 120 -3.96 4.40 10.23
CA SER A 120 -4.26 3.05 10.72
C SER A 120 -5.58 2.50 10.18
N VAL A 121 -6.38 3.35 9.51
CA VAL A 121 -7.67 2.97 8.94
C VAL A 121 -7.72 3.46 7.49
N TRP A 122 -8.26 2.63 6.60
CA TRP A 122 -8.42 3.05 5.23
C TRP A 122 -9.83 3.57 4.98
N SER A 123 -9.94 4.44 3.97
CA SER A 123 -11.22 4.95 3.50
C SER A 123 -11.31 4.79 2.00
N SER A 124 -12.52 4.65 1.48
CA SER A 124 -12.69 4.60 0.04
C SER A 124 -12.63 6.01 -0.54
N ALA A 125 -12.11 6.10 -1.76
CA ALA A 125 -11.98 7.36 -2.45
C ALA A 125 -12.11 7.14 -3.94
N ASP A 126 -12.42 8.22 -4.66
CA ASP A 126 -12.48 8.19 -6.11
C ASP A 126 -11.10 7.84 -6.65
N CYS A 127 -11.04 6.79 -7.45
CA CYS A 127 -9.77 6.28 -7.97
C CYS A 127 -9.02 7.28 -8.85
N SER A 128 -9.72 8.28 -9.38
CA SER A 128 -9.08 9.30 -10.21
C SER A 128 -8.40 10.40 -9.40
N ARG A 129 -8.61 10.43 -8.09
CA ARG A 129 -7.96 11.40 -7.24
C ARG A 129 -6.46 11.14 -7.20
N GLN A 130 -5.70 12.20 -6.98
CA GLN A 130 -4.25 12.09 -6.96
C GLN A 130 -3.73 12.12 -5.54
N HIS A 131 -3.17 11.00 -5.12
CA HIS A 131 -2.59 10.85 -3.78
C HIS A 131 -1.21 10.26 -3.89
N HIS A 132 -0.41 10.44 -2.84
CA HIS A 132 0.85 9.73 -2.72
C HIS A 132 0.53 8.24 -2.56
N TYR A 133 1.55 7.39 -2.65
CA TYR A 133 1.29 5.96 -2.64
C TYR A 133 2.49 5.19 -2.10
N ILE A 134 2.25 3.93 -1.78
CA ILE A 134 3.30 3.05 -1.27
C ILE A 134 3.26 1.74 -2.05
N CYS A 135 4.44 1.30 -2.49
CA CYS A 135 4.58 0.06 -3.27
C CYS A 135 5.19 -1.03 -2.40
N LYS A 136 4.92 -2.28 -2.80
CA LYS A 136 5.42 -3.44 -2.08
C LYS A 136 5.76 -4.54 -3.08
N PHE A 137 6.81 -5.31 -2.79
CA PHE A 137 7.10 -6.52 -3.56
C PHE A 137 7.82 -7.52 -2.67
N TYR A 138 7.80 -8.78 -3.09
CA TYR A 138 8.60 -9.83 -2.45
C TYR A 138 9.89 -9.96 -3.22
N PRO A 139 11.04 -9.78 -2.56
CA PRO A 139 12.33 -9.87 -3.24
C PRO A 139 12.68 -11.27 -3.71
#